data_cf704927e6f3bd910c644409b0445b32
#
_entry.id   cf704927e6f3bd910c644409b0445b32
#
_cell.length_a   1.000
_cell.length_b   1.000
_cell.length_c   1.000
_cell.angle_alpha   90.00
_cell.angle_beta   90.00
_cell.angle_gamma   90.00
#
_symmetry.space_group_name_H-M   'P 1'
#
loop_
_entity.id
_entity.type
_entity.pdbx_description
1 polymer ?
#
loop_
_entity_poly.entity_id
_entity_poly.type
_entity_poly.pdbx_seq_one_letter_code
_entity_poly.pdbx_strand_id
1 'polypeptide(L)'
;MGSTSRKNYNQFFHLAGSSSIQKGTKTIVTLWNRHPEWPTLILRQNKKSFHVSAPNIQYIHDFLDDETLKKYQNTLGIHLCPSEAEGFGHYILEAMSTKALTLTTNAPPMNELITPERGLLVNYHNTKPQRLGTNYYVDPQNLEEKIEEVLAMSHQQRKEIAENARHWYLENEQFFRQKLVTFLQDL
;
A
#
# COMPACT_ATOMS: atom_id res chain seq x y z
N MET A 1 -3.10 4.23 28.57
CA MET A 1 -3.77 3.11 27.92
C MET A 1 -4.34 3.62 26.61
N GLY A 2 -3.62 3.41 25.51
CA GLY A 2 -4.04 3.88 24.19
C GLY A 2 -5.22 3.03 23.71
N SER A 3 -6.34 3.67 23.42
CA SER A 3 -7.47 3.05 22.72
C SER A 3 -6.95 2.50 21.39
N THR A 4 -6.85 1.18 21.27
CA THR A 4 -6.60 0.51 19.99
C THR A 4 -7.82 0.73 19.12
N SER A 5 -7.80 1.78 18.29
CA SER A 5 -8.86 2.01 17.32
C SER A 5 -8.99 0.76 16.44
N ARG A 6 -10.20 0.21 16.37
CA ARG A 6 -10.48 -0.99 15.58
C ARG A 6 -10.20 -0.69 14.12
N LYS A 7 -9.34 -1.52 13.48
CA LYS A 7 -8.99 -1.36 12.08
C LYS A 7 -10.20 -1.51 11.17
N ASN A 8 -10.38 -0.55 10.26
CA ASN A 8 -11.52 -0.50 9.35
C ASN A 8 -11.15 -1.06 7.97
N TYR A 9 -11.50 -2.30 7.69
CA TYR A 9 -11.28 -2.96 6.39
C TYR A 9 -12.31 -2.58 5.31
N ASN A 10 -13.08 -1.51 5.51
CA ASN A 10 -14.00 -0.95 4.51
C ASN A 10 -13.52 0.41 3.99
N GLN A 11 -12.31 0.84 4.33
CA GLN A 11 -11.73 2.09 3.86
C GLN A 11 -10.37 1.86 3.26
N PHE A 12 -10.11 2.59 2.17
CA PHE A 12 -8.86 2.54 1.44
C PHE A 12 -7.95 3.70 1.81
N PHE A 13 -6.67 3.43 1.83
CA PHE A 13 -5.63 4.43 2.08
C PHE A 13 -4.57 4.38 0.99
N HIS A 14 -4.18 5.55 0.48
CA HIS A 14 -3.06 5.69 -0.42
C HIS A 14 -2.13 6.79 0.06
N LEU A 15 -0.89 6.41 0.38
CA LEU A 15 0.17 7.32 0.82
C LEU A 15 1.10 7.61 -0.36
N ALA A 16 0.80 8.63 -1.14
CA ALA A 16 1.60 9.01 -2.29
C ALA A 16 2.91 9.72 -1.92
N GLY A 17 2.96 10.36 -0.74
CA GLY A 17 4.15 11.08 -0.27
C GLY A 17 4.53 12.25 -1.18
N SER A 18 5.83 12.51 -1.31
CA SER A 18 6.38 13.55 -2.20
C SER A 18 6.60 13.06 -3.64
N SER A 19 6.65 11.74 -3.85
CA SER A 19 6.94 11.08 -5.13
C SER A 19 5.68 10.50 -5.78
N SER A 20 4.57 11.23 -5.73
CA SER A 20 3.26 10.76 -6.18
C SER A 20 3.22 10.25 -7.64
N ILE A 21 4.13 10.71 -8.50
CA ILE A 21 4.22 10.27 -9.91
C ILE A 21 4.55 8.78 -10.00
N GLN A 22 5.45 8.27 -9.13
CA GLN A 22 5.92 6.87 -9.16
C GLN A 22 5.13 5.94 -8.22
N LYS A 23 4.09 6.44 -7.59
CA LYS A 23 3.25 5.67 -6.65
C LYS A 23 1.94 5.17 -7.25
N GLY A 24 1.77 5.28 -8.57
CA GLY A 24 0.54 4.86 -9.26
C GLY A 24 -0.70 5.70 -8.93
N THR A 25 -0.52 6.86 -8.29
CA THR A 25 -1.60 7.72 -7.79
C THR A 25 -2.58 8.11 -8.88
N LYS A 26 -2.10 8.42 -10.09
CA LYS A 26 -2.97 8.80 -11.23
C LYS A 26 -3.95 7.69 -11.57
N THR A 27 -3.50 6.45 -11.63
CA THR A 27 -4.35 5.29 -11.93
C THR A 27 -5.42 5.11 -10.85
N ILE A 28 -5.02 5.16 -9.57
CA ILE A 28 -5.96 5.07 -8.43
C ILE A 28 -7.04 6.15 -8.53
N VAL A 29 -6.66 7.41 -8.67
CA VAL A 29 -7.60 8.53 -8.72
C VAL A 29 -8.56 8.43 -9.92
N THR A 30 -8.05 7.98 -11.08
CA THR A 30 -8.86 7.76 -12.27
C THR A 30 -9.92 6.68 -12.03
N LEU A 31 -9.56 5.57 -11.37
CA LEU A 31 -10.48 4.48 -11.06
C LEU A 31 -11.56 4.96 -10.06
N TRP A 32 -11.17 5.61 -8.96
CA TRP A 32 -12.15 6.14 -7.99
C TRP A 32 -13.13 7.15 -8.60
N ASN A 33 -12.67 7.96 -9.55
CA ASN A 33 -13.57 8.88 -10.27
C ASN A 33 -14.57 8.15 -11.18
N ARG A 34 -14.21 6.96 -11.66
CA ARG A 34 -15.09 6.10 -12.48
C ARG A 34 -16.08 5.31 -11.63
N HIS A 35 -15.77 5.09 -10.36
CA HIS A 35 -16.51 4.27 -9.42
C HIS A 35 -16.95 5.07 -8.19
N PRO A 36 -17.91 6.01 -8.31
CA PRO A 36 -18.37 6.81 -7.18
C PRO A 36 -19.05 5.96 -6.07
N GLU A 37 -19.46 4.74 -6.40
CA GLU A 37 -20.04 3.75 -5.47
C GLU A 37 -19.01 3.03 -4.59
N TRP A 38 -17.72 3.10 -4.94
CA TRP A 38 -16.68 2.48 -4.13
C TRP A 38 -16.53 3.16 -2.77
N PRO A 39 -16.04 2.44 -1.75
CA PRO A 39 -15.77 3.02 -0.43
C PRO A 39 -14.81 4.20 -0.49
N THR A 40 -14.83 5.01 0.56
CA THR A 40 -13.95 6.18 0.66
C THR A 40 -12.47 5.81 0.56
N LEU A 41 -11.78 6.48 -0.35
CA LEU A 41 -10.33 6.53 -0.44
C LEU A 41 -9.80 7.73 0.35
N ILE A 42 -8.98 7.49 1.35
CA ILE A 42 -8.17 8.52 1.99
C ILE A 42 -6.84 8.62 1.23
N LEU A 43 -6.63 9.73 0.56
CA LEU A 43 -5.44 9.97 -0.26
C LEU A 43 -4.56 11.07 0.34
N ARG A 44 -3.38 10.68 0.85
CA ARG A 44 -2.36 11.63 1.31
C ARG A 44 -1.37 11.92 0.19
N GLN A 45 -1.28 13.17 -0.26
CA GLN A 45 -0.28 13.62 -1.24
C GLN A 45 0.17 15.07 -0.95
N ASN A 46 1.45 15.36 -1.17
CA ASN A 46 1.99 16.71 -0.91
C ASN A 46 1.57 17.74 -1.96
N LYS A 47 1.29 17.31 -3.20
CA LYS A 47 0.93 18.20 -4.32
C LYS A 47 -0.42 17.78 -4.92
N LYS A 48 -1.18 18.76 -5.37
CA LYS A 48 -2.46 18.55 -6.09
C LYS A 48 -2.24 18.08 -7.54
N SER A 49 -1.27 17.17 -7.75
CA SER A 49 -0.88 16.75 -9.10
C SER A 49 -1.95 15.89 -9.78
N PHE A 50 -2.72 15.14 -9.00
CA PHE A 50 -3.76 14.21 -9.49
C PHE A 50 -5.04 14.44 -8.70
N HIS A 51 -5.67 15.58 -8.94
CA HIS A 51 -6.90 15.94 -8.27
C HIS A 51 -8.08 15.86 -9.25
N VAL A 52 -9.10 15.10 -8.86
CA VAL A 52 -10.41 15.05 -9.50
C VAL A 52 -11.47 15.31 -8.43
N SER A 53 -12.59 15.89 -8.81
CA SER A 53 -13.71 16.08 -7.89
C SER A 53 -14.56 14.80 -7.88
N ALA A 54 -14.21 13.87 -7.00
CA ALA A 54 -14.96 12.64 -6.78
C ALA A 54 -15.52 12.60 -5.34
N PRO A 55 -16.77 12.18 -5.14
CA PRO A 55 -17.45 12.25 -3.84
C PRO A 55 -16.83 11.27 -2.81
N ASN A 56 -16.16 10.23 -3.28
CA ASN A 56 -15.58 9.16 -2.48
C ASN A 56 -14.05 9.25 -2.35
N ILE A 57 -13.43 10.40 -2.68
CA ILE A 57 -12.01 10.65 -2.41
C ILE A 57 -11.88 11.78 -1.38
N GLN A 58 -11.24 11.46 -0.26
CA GLN A 58 -10.83 12.44 0.74
C GLN A 58 -9.34 12.73 0.59
N TYR A 59 -9.01 13.94 0.12
CA TYR A 59 -7.63 14.39 -0.05
C TYR A 59 -7.06 14.99 1.24
N ILE A 60 -5.82 14.62 1.55
CA ILE A 60 -5.01 15.23 2.60
C ILE A 60 -3.78 15.82 1.92
N HIS A 61 -3.70 17.14 1.88
CA HIS A 61 -2.59 17.87 1.26
C HIS A 61 -1.59 18.40 2.26
N ASP A 62 -2.04 18.60 3.51
CA ASP A 62 -1.20 19.14 4.56
C ASP A 62 -0.16 18.12 5.03
N PHE A 63 0.91 18.65 5.62
CA PHE A 63 1.89 17.79 6.28
C PHE A 63 1.19 17.05 7.44
N LEU A 64 1.42 15.76 7.51
CA LEU A 64 1.01 14.94 8.65
C LEU A 64 2.23 14.72 9.55
N ASP A 65 2.09 15.02 10.83
CA ASP A 65 3.05 14.56 11.81
C ASP A 65 3.02 13.03 11.94
N ASP A 66 4.07 12.48 12.54
CA ASP A 66 4.23 11.03 12.66
C ASP A 66 3.09 10.36 13.45
N GLU A 67 2.54 11.02 14.45
CA GLU A 67 1.45 10.49 15.26
C GLU A 67 0.16 10.38 14.43
N THR A 68 -0.18 11.44 13.73
CA THR A 68 -1.35 11.49 12.85
C THR A 68 -1.22 10.50 11.69
N LEU A 69 -0.05 10.40 11.05
CA LEU A 69 0.21 9.42 10.01
C LEU A 69 0.05 7.99 10.52
N LYS A 70 0.67 7.67 11.67
CA LYS A 70 0.53 6.36 12.32
C LYS A 70 -0.93 6.04 12.66
N LYS A 71 -1.72 7.04 13.06
CA LYS A 71 -3.15 6.85 13.32
C LYS A 71 -3.89 6.43 12.05
N TYR A 72 -3.66 7.09 10.91
CA TYR A 72 -4.24 6.68 9.62
C TYR A 72 -3.81 5.27 9.24
N GLN A 73 -2.51 4.97 9.29
CA GLN A 73 -1.97 3.66 8.95
C GLN A 73 -2.55 2.53 9.84
N ASN A 74 -2.77 2.80 11.13
CA ASN A 74 -3.33 1.83 12.06
C ASN A 74 -4.86 1.69 11.98
N THR A 75 -5.56 2.70 11.49
CA THR A 75 -7.04 2.71 11.45
C THR A 75 -7.57 2.20 10.11
N LEU A 76 -6.96 2.62 9.00
CA LEU A 76 -7.40 2.26 7.67
C LEU A 76 -6.91 0.85 7.29
N GLY A 77 -7.82 0.00 6.82
CA GLY A 77 -7.57 -1.44 6.72
C GLY A 77 -7.03 -1.89 5.38
N ILE A 78 -7.21 -1.12 4.30
CA ILE A 78 -6.78 -1.50 2.95
C ILE A 78 -5.83 -0.42 2.44
N HIS A 79 -4.57 -0.81 2.15
CA HIS A 79 -3.56 0.11 1.63
C HIS A 79 -3.26 -0.16 0.17
N LEU A 80 -3.36 0.88 -0.66
CA LEU A 80 -3.01 0.84 -2.07
C LEU A 80 -1.58 1.31 -2.26
N CYS A 81 -0.72 0.40 -2.69
CA CYS A 81 0.71 0.60 -2.84
C CYS A 81 1.21 0.24 -4.26
N PRO A 82 0.55 0.69 -5.36
CA PRO A 82 0.91 0.31 -6.71
C PRO A 82 2.08 1.13 -7.25
N SER A 83 3.24 1.04 -6.58
CA SER A 83 4.45 1.72 -7.02
C SER A 83 4.93 1.25 -8.37
N GLU A 84 5.44 2.18 -9.15
CA GLU A 84 6.11 1.90 -10.42
C GLU A 84 7.54 1.36 -10.19
N ALA A 85 8.19 1.81 -9.14
CA ALA A 85 9.52 1.35 -8.71
C ALA A 85 9.71 1.62 -7.22
N GLU A 86 10.47 0.74 -6.57
CA GLU A 86 10.90 0.87 -5.19
C GLU A 86 12.38 0.49 -5.04
N GLY A 87 13.05 1.10 -4.08
CA GLY A 87 14.36 0.61 -3.64
C GLY A 87 14.20 -0.52 -2.63
N PHE A 88 13.43 -0.26 -1.57
CA PHE A 88 13.19 -1.21 -0.48
C PHE A 88 11.69 -1.45 -0.19
N GLY A 89 10.82 -0.51 -0.53
CA GLY A 89 9.38 -0.62 -0.30
C GLY A 89 8.94 -0.32 1.13
N HIS A 90 9.55 0.67 1.78
CA HIS A 90 9.23 1.02 3.19
C HIS A 90 7.73 1.16 3.46
N TYR A 91 6.98 1.86 2.61
CA TYR A 91 5.56 2.09 2.84
C TYR A 91 4.70 0.81 2.70
N ILE A 92 5.19 -0.20 1.96
CA ILE A 92 4.58 -1.54 1.88
C ILE A 92 4.81 -2.25 3.23
N LEU A 93 6.03 -2.23 3.75
CA LEU A 93 6.35 -2.80 5.06
C LEU A 93 5.60 -2.09 6.19
N GLU A 94 5.43 -0.77 6.12
CA GLU A 94 4.60 0.00 7.05
C GLU A 94 3.14 -0.47 7.02
N ALA A 95 2.57 -0.69 5.83
CA ALA A 95 1.23 -1.24 5.69
C ALA A 95 1.10 -2.63 6.32
N MET A 96 2.04 -3.54 6.03
CA MET A 96 2.11 -4.88 6.63
C MET A 96 2.27 -4.78 8.15
N SER A 97 3.15 -3.91 8.64
CA SER A 97 3.40 -3.70 10.06
C SER A 97 2.16 -3.27 10.84
N THR A 98 1.22 -2.61 10.20
CA THR A 98 -0.02 -2.11 10.79
C THR A 98 -1.21 -3.03 10.52
N LYS A 99 -1.02 -4.26 10.04
CA LYS A 99 -2.10 -5.19 9.66
C LYS A 99 -3.04 -4.61 8.60
N ALA A 100 -2.51 -3.97 7.56
CA ALA A 100 -3.30 -3.57 6.43
C ALA A 100 -3.29 -4.67 5.35
N LEU A 101 -4.45 -4.90 4.72
CA LEU A 101 -4.52 -5.61 3.46
C LEU A 101 -3.88 -4.72 2.38
N THR A 102 -2.81 -5.19 1.77
CA THR A 102 -1.97 -4.40 0.88
C THR A 102 -2.10 -4.88 -0.56
N LEU A 103 -2.36 -3.94 -1.48
CA LEU A 103 -2.30 -4.16 -2.92
C LEU A 103 -1.03 -3.49 -3.45
N THR A 104 -0.20 -4.22 -4.20
CA THR A 104 1.04 -3.67 -4.77
C THR A 104 1.33 -4.21 -6.16
N THR A 105 2.28 -3.58 -6.87
CA THR A 105 2.68 -3.98 -8.22
C THR A 105 3.36 -5.36 -8.20
N ASN A 106 2.97 -6.23 -9.13
CA ASN A 106 3.59 -7.55 -9.32
C ASN A 106 4.92 -7.45 -10.07
N ALA A 107 5.88 -6.77 -9.46
CA ALA A 107 7.23 -6.59 -9.99
C ALA A 107 8.24 -6.44 -8.85
N PRO A 108 9.53 -6.81 -9.07
CA PRO A 108 10.57 -6.63 -8.06
C PRO A 108 10.80 -5.14 -7.71
N PRO A 109 11.08 -4.81 -6.43
CA PRO A 109 11.13 -5.69 -5.26
C PRO A 109 9.76 -5.85 -4.57
N MET A 110 8.67 -5.24 -5.08
CA MET A 110 7.36 -5.20 -4.42
C MET A 110 6.76 -6.60 -4.23
N ASN A 111 6.89 -7.48 -5.22
CA ASN A 111 6.38 -8.85 -5.17
C ASN A 111 7.24 -9.82 -4.34
N GLU A 112 8.39 -9.37 -3.85
CA GLU A 112 9.16 -10.07 -2.83
C GLU A 112 8.55 -9.84 -1.43
N LEU A 113 7.96 -8.67 -1.21
CA LEU A 113 7.31 -8.30 0.05
C LEU A 113 5.88 -8.83 0.15
N ILE A 114 5.12 -8.74 -0.93
CA ILE A 114 3.73 -9.20 -1.00
C ILE A 114 3.63 -10.44 -1.87
N THR A 115 2.97 -11.47 -1.33
CA THR A 115 2.58 -12.69 -2.05
C THR A 115 1.07 -12.90 -1.89
N PRO A 116 0.44 -13.82 -2.64
CA PRO A 116 -1.01 -14.06 -2.55
C PRO A 116 -1.52 -14.39 -1.14
N GLU A 117 -0.68 -14.94 -0.27
CA GLU A 117 -1.05 -15.30 1.11
C GLU A 117 -1.10 -14.09 2.06
N ARG A 118 -0.45 -12.97 1.68
CA ARG A 118 -0.28 -11.79 2.56
C ARG A 118 -0.59 -10.45 1.89
N GLY A 119 -1.30 -10.48 0.74
CA GLY A 119 -1.76 -9.30 0.02
C GLY A 119 -2.19 -9.64 -1.40
N LEU A 120 -2.43 -8.61 -2.22
CA LEU A 120 -2.79 -8.78 -3.62
C LEU A 120 -1.74 -8.14 -4.52
N LEU A 121 -1.39 -8.90 -5.56
CA LEU A 121 -0.47 -8.44 -6.60
C LEU A 121 -1.26 -7.94 -7.81
N VAL A 122 -0.91 -6.74 -8.27
CA VAL A 122 -1.49 -6.09 -9.45
C VAL A 122 -0.50 -6.20 -10.59
N ASN A 123 -0.89 -6.80 -11.70
CA ASN A 123 -0.05 -6.92 -12.87
C ASN A 123 0.27 -5.55 -13.47
N TYR A 124 1.40 -5.45 -14.14
CA TYR A 124 1.76 -4.28 -14.93
C TYR A 124 1.54 -4.56 -16.43
N HIS A 125 1.23 -3.51 -17.20
CA HIS A 125 1.02 -3.62 -18.64
C HIS A 125 2.15 -3.03 -19.47
N ASN A 126 3.03 -2.22 -18.84
CA ASN A 126 4.14 -1.54 -19.51
C ASN A 126 5.31 -1.32 -18.56
N THR A 127 6.50 -1.20 -19.14
CA THR A 127 7.73 -0.88 -18.42
C THR A 127 8.51 0.23 -19.12
N LYS A 128 9.29 1.01 -18.35
CA LYS A 128 10.24 1.97 -18.91
C LYS A 128 11.54 1.93 -18.11
N PRO A 129 12.69 1.94 -18.78
CA PRO A 129 13.97 2.11 -18.09
C PRO A 129 14.01 3.41 -17.28
N GLN A 130 14.56 3.35 -16.08
CA GLN A 130 14.81 4.51 -15.23
C GLN A 130 16.18 4.38 -14.57
N ARG A 131 17.19 5.14 -15.05
CA ARG A 131 18.56 5.05 -14.57
C ARG A 131 19.07 3.60 -14.58
N LEU A 132 19.35 3.03 -13.39
CA LEU A 132 19.79 1.64 -13.20
C LEU A 132 18.64 0.68 -12.92
N GLY A 133 17.38 1.14 -12.95
CA GLY A 133 16.20 0.35 -12.66
C GLY A 133 15.17 0.37 -13.78
N THR A 134 14.01 -0.14 -13.48
CA THR A 134 12.86 -0.21 -14.37
C THR A 134 11.62 0.29 -13.64
N ASN A 135 10.83 1.15 -14.29
CA ASN A 135 9.48 1.48 -13.83
C ASN A 135 8.49 0.46 -14.42
N TYR A 136 7.59 -0.02 -13.57
CA TYR A 136 6.53 -0.97 -13.89
C TYR A 136 5.17 -0.27 -13.71
N TYR A 137 4.49 -0.02 -14.80
CA TYR A 137 3.19 0.68 -14.78
C TYR A 137 2.07 -0.32 -14.58
N VAL A 138 1.40 -0.26 -13.43
CA VAL A 138 0.26 -1.15 -13.14
C VAL A 138 -0.78 -1.08 -14.25
N ASP A 139 -1.34 -2.23 -14.59
CA ASP A 139 -2.47 -2.33 -15.49
C ASP A 139 -3.71 -1.77 -14.79
N PRO A 140 -4.33 -0.69 -15.33
CA PRO A 140 -5.52 -0.11 -14.71
C PRO A 140 -6.69 -1.08 -14.61
N GLN A 141 -6.89 -1.94 -15.60
CA GLN A 141 -7.95 -2.94 -15.59
C GLN A 141 -7.69 -3.98 -14.50
N ASN A 142 -6.45 -4.48 -14.40
CA ASN A 142 -6.13 -5.45 -13.36
C ASN A 142 -6.17 -4.85 -11.95
N LEU A 143 -5.80 -3.57 -11.79
CA LEU A 143 -5.98 -2.87 -10.50
C LEU A 143 -7.46 -2.76 -10.13
N GLU A 144 -8.34 -2.44 -11.09
CA GLU A 144 -9.79 -2.40 -10.92
C GLU A 144 -10.32 -3.78 -10.47
N GLU A 145 -9.97 -4.85 -11.19
CA GLU A 145 -10.32 -6.23 -10.85
C GLU A 145 -9.87 -6.62 -9.42
N LYS A 146 -8.65 -6.22 -9.03
CA LYS A 146 -8.12 -6.51 -7.68
C LYS A 146 -8.81 -5.72 -6.58
N ILE A 147 -9.23 -4.49 -6.85
CA ILE A 147 -10.06 -3.71 -5.91
C ILE A 147 -11.42 -4.37 -5.75
N GLU A 148 -12.06 -4.78 -6.84
CA GLU A 148 -13.34 -5.50 -6.81
C GLU A 148 -13.25 -6.86 -6.10
N GLU A 149 -12.14 -7.59 -6.31
CA GLU A 149 -11.85 -8.81 -5.56
C GLU A 149 -11.83 -8.54 -4.05
N VAL A 150 -11.15 -7.48 -3.62
CA VAL A 150 -11.13 -7.07 -2.21
C VAL A 150 -12.52 -6.67 -1.72
N LEU A 151 -13.30 -5.96 -2.53
CA LEU A 151 -14.66 -5.55 -2.16
C LEU A 151 -15.61 -6.75 -2.00
N ALA A 152 -15.41 -7.80 -2.79
CA ALA A 152 -16.17 -9.05 -2.70
C ALA A 152 -15.78 -9.93 -1.48
N MET A 153 -14.59 -9.74 -0.91
CA MET A 153 -14.14 -10.49 0.26
C MET A 153 -14.95 -10.13 1.50
N SER A 154 -15.21 -11.11 2.36
CA SER A 154 -15.73 -10.88 3.71
C SER A 154 -14.71 -10.10 4.57
N HIS A 155 -15.19 -9.44 5.62
CA HIS A 155 -14.32 -8.77 6.59
C HIS A 155 -13.27 -9.73 7.18
N GLN A 156 -13.65 -10.99 7.42
CA GLN A 156 -12.75 -12.00 7.99
C GLN A 156 -11.63 -12.38 7.01
N GLN A 157 -11.93 -12.56 5.73
CA GLN A 157 -10.91 -12.85 4.71
C GLN A 157 -9.89 -11.71 4.58
N ARG A 158 -10.36 -10.45 4.51
CA ARG A 158 -9.47 -9.26 4.48
C ARG A 158 -8.56 -9.22 5.70
N LYS A 159 -9.11 -9.52 6.87
CA LYS A 159 -8.37 -9.54 8.13
C LYS A 159 -7.32 -10.65 8.17
N GLU A 160 -7.64 -11.85 7.71
CA GLU A 160 -6.70 -12.99 7.67
C GLU A 160 -5.48 -12.70 6.81
N ILE A 161 -5.69 -12.20 5.58
CA ILE A 161 -4.59 -11.82 4.69
C ILE A 161 -3.70 -10.74 5.35
N ALA A 162 -4.32 -9.75 5.98
CA ALA A 162 -3.61 -8.67 6.67
C ALA A 162 -2.84 -9.16 7.91
N GLU A 163 -3.37 -10.14 8.63
CA GLU A 163 -2.68 -10.77 9.77
C GLU A 163 -1.51 -11.63 9.31
N ASN A 164 -1.63 -12.37 8.21
CA ASN A 164 -0.52 -13.08 7.58
C ASN A 164 0.61 -12.13 7.18
N ALA A 165 0.27 -10.98 6.59
CA ALA A 165 1.24 -9.94 6.27
C ALA A 165 1.98 -9.42 7.49
N ARG A 166 1.25 -9.16 8.58
CA ARG A 166 1.85 -8.73 9.86
C ARG A 166 2.73 -9.80 10.47
N HIS A 167 2.31 -11.06 10.43
CA HIS A 167 3.09 -12.18 10.96
C HIS A 167 4.43 -12.29 10.23
N TRP A 168 4.39 -12.34 8.90
CA TRP A 168 5.60 -12.36 8.08
C TRP A 168 6.51 -11.15 8.35
N TYR A 169 5.95 -9.94 8.49
CA TYR A 169 6.72 -8.74 8.82
C TYR A 169 7.52 -8.91 10.12
N LEU A 170 6.90 -9.44 11.15
CA LEU A 170 7.56 -9.64 12.47
C LEU A 170 8.66 -10.69 12.40
N GLU A 171 8.44 -11.79 11.70
CA GLU A 171 9.43 -12.84 11.49
C GLU A 171 10.62 -12.33 10.68
N ASN A 172 10.34 -11.58 9.61
CA ASN A 172 11.39 -11.00 8.76
C ASN A 172 12.20 -9.93 9.50
N GLU A 173 11.57 -9.10 10.35
CA GLU A 173 12.28 -8.14 11.20
C GLU A 173 13.21 -8.86 12.19
N GLN A 174 12.72 -9.91 12.84
CA GLN A 174 13.53 -10.71 13.77
C GLN A 174 14.70 -11.39 13.06
N PHE A 175 14.46 -11.99 11.90
CA PHE A 175 15.51 -12.60 11.08
C PHE A 175 16.58 -11.61 10.68
N PHE A 176 16.17 -10.42 10.21
CA PHE A 176 17.10 -9.35 9.82
C PHE A 176 17.97 -8.92 11.00
N ARG A 177 17.38 -8.69 12.19
CA ARG A 177 18.13 -8.32 13.40
C ARG A 177 19.16 -9.38 13.79
N GLN A 178 18.77 -10.66 13.75
CA GLN A 178 19.69 -11.77 14.06
C GLN A 178 20.85 -11.82 13.06
N LYS A 179 20.56 -11.72 11.76
CA LYS A 179 21.60 -11.72 10.72
C LYS A 179 22.55 -10.54 10.84
N LEU A 180 22.04 -9.36 11.16
CA LEU A 180 22.86 -8.16 11.35
C LEU A 180 23.82 -8.34 12.55
N VAL A 181 23.31 -8.86 13.67
CA VAL A 181 24.15 -9.13 14.87
C VAL A 181 25.25 -10.14 14.53
N THR A 182 24.93 -11.26 13.88
CA THR A 182 25.93 -12.26 13.45
C THR A 182 26.98 -11.61 12.54
N PHE A 183 26.56 -10.88 11.53
CA PHE A 183 27.49 -10.21 10.60
C PHE A 183 28.45 -9.25 11.32
N LEU A 184 27.95 -8.48 12.31
CA LEU A 184 28.80 -7.54 13.07
C LEU A 184 29.75 -8.24 14.05
N GLN A 185 29.45 -9.48 14.44
CA GLN A 185 30.34 -10.28 15.30
C GLN A 185 31.46 -10.96 14.50
N ASP A 186 31.25 -11.16 13.19
CA ASP A 186 32.22 -11.79 12.28
C ASP A 186 33.22 -10.78 11.66
N LEU A 187 33.09 -9.47 11.96
CA LEU A 187 33.99 -8.36 11.55
C LEU A 187 35.06 -8.12 12.59
#